data_3745e624f1f8ce10123fedda966c8c11
#
_entry.id   3745e624f1f8ce10123fedda966c8c11
#
_cell.length_a   1.000
_cell.length_b   1.000
_cell.length_c   1.000
_cell.angle_alpha   90.00
_cell.angle_beta   90.00
_cell.angle_gamma   90.00
#
_symmetry.space_group_name_H-M   'P 1'
#
loop_
_entity.id
_entity.type
_entity.pdbx_description
1 polymer ?
#
loop_
_entity_poly.entity_id
_entity_poly.type
_entity_poly.pdbx_seq_one_letter_code
_entity_poly.pdbx_strand_id
1 'polypeptide(L)'
;KKLRALSKGEKPFCLAVGFFKPHLPFTAPRKYWDLYDENAIPLSPVPNIPEGICRYALHNSGEFNGYLEGDERASLDKSVSEVYARKLRHAYFACISYIDAQVGKIIDELERLGEADNTIIVVWGDHGWHLGDQRVWGKHTLMETSLRSTLIMKVPHSSKSIENHRIVSSIDIYPTLMELCGVSVPDGLDGHSFTKLLADPKERS
;
A
#
# COMPACT_ATOMS: atom_id res chain seq x y z
N LYS A 1 -3.57 -2.29 -22.98
CA LYS A 1 -3.26 -3.23 -24.10
C LYS A 1 -3.14 -4.67 -23.64
N LYS A 2 -2.30 -4.96 -22.60
CA LYS A 2 -2.03 -6.33 -22.14
C LYS A 2 -3.32 -7.03 -21.67
N LEU A 3 -4.11 -6.38 -20.82
CA LEU A 3 -5.38 -6.91 -20.32
C LEU A 3 -6.33 -7.28 -21.48
N ARG A 4 -6.51 -6.39 -22.46
CA ARG A 4 -7.33 -6.64 -23.67
C ARG A 4 -6.85 -7.84 -24.51
N ALA A 5 -5.57 -8.11 -24.50
CA ALA A 5 -5.02 -9.29 -25.18
C ALA A 5 -5.29 -10.57 -24.40
N LEU A 6 -5.17 -10.50 -23.07
CA LEU A 6 -5.39 -11.65 -22.20
C LEU A 6 -6.87 -12.07 -22.14
N SER A 7 -7.81 -11.11 -22.08
CA SER A 7 -9.25 -11.42 -22.06
C SER A 7 -9.80 -12.04 -23.36
N LYS A 8 -9.03 -12.00 -24.45
CA LYS A 8 -9.38 -12.68 -25.71
C LYS A 8 -8.87 -14.10 -25.80
N GLY A 9 -8.06 -14.52 -24.83
CA GLY A 9 -7.51 -15.88 -24.78
C GLY A 9 -8.52 -16.87 -24.22
N GLU A 10 -8.35 -18.14 -24.57
CA GLU A 10 -9.19 -19.25 -24.08
C GLU A 10 -8.79 -19.72 -22.67
N LYS A 11 -7.63 -19.29 -22.18
CA LYS A 11 -7.07 -19.72 -20.89
C LYS A 11 -7.27 -18.65 -19.82
N PRO A 12 -7.48 -19.07 -18.56
CA PRO A 12 -7.39 -18.15 -17.44
C PRO A 12 -6.04 -17.40 -17.44
N PHE A 13 -6.03 -16.16 -16.92
CA PHE A 13 -4.82 -15.38 -16.87
C PHE A 13 -4.52 -14.87 -15.44
N CYS A 14 -3.25 -14.64 -15.16
CA CYS A 14 -2.78 -13.88 -14.03
C CYS A 14 -2.01 -12.66 -14.56
N LEU A 15 -2.35 -11.46 -14.06
CA LEU A 15 -1.70 -10.22 -14.49
C LEU A 15 -1.28 -9.41 -13.26
N ALA A 16 0.02 -9.32 -13.03
CA ALA A 16 0.57 -8.40 -12.05
C ALA A 16 0.84 -7.04 -12.70
N VAL A 17 0.40 -5.96 -12.05
CA VAL A 17 0.60 -4.58 -12.49
C VAL A 17 1.28 -3.81 -11.38
N GLY A 18 2.53 -3.38 -11.60
CA GLY A 18 3.30 -2.62 -10.64
C GLY A 18 3.16 -1.11 -10.85
N PHE A 19 3.09 -0.38 -9.74
CA PHE A 19 3.12 1.07 -9.69
C PHE A 19 4.30 1.53 -8.86
N PHE A 20 5.04 2.52 -9.35
CA PHE A 20 6.19 3.04 -8.61
C PHE A 20 5.78 3.99 -7.46
N LYS A 21 4.72 4.77 -7.66
CA LYS A 21 4.20 5.66 -6.61
C LYS A 21 3.37 4.87 -5.59
N PRO A 22 3.37 5.31 -4.34
CA PRO A 22 3.86 6.57 -3.75
C PRO A 22 5.34 6.62 -3.36
N HIS A 23 6.21 5.76 -3.91
CA HIS A 23 7.65 5.84 -3.64
C HIS A 23 8.24 7.23 -3.99
N LEU A 24 9.29 7.60 -3.28
CA LEU A 24 10.08 8.81 -3.55
C LEU A 24 10.58 8.87 -5.02
N PRO A 25 10.79 10.09 -5.56
CA PRO A 25 10.35 11.38 -5.04
C PRO A 25 8.82 11.50 -5.11
N PHE A 26 8.21 12.23 -4.18
CA PHE A 26 6.75 12.39 -4.12
C PHE A 26 6.27 13.35 -5.22
N THR A 27 6.20 12.86 -6.44
CA THR A 27 5.76 13.62 -7.61
C THR A 27 4.49 13.02 -8.19
N ALA A 28 3.49 13.85 -8.40
CA ALA A 28 2.23 13.51 -9.03
C ALA A 28 1.78 14.63 -9.97
N PRO A 29 0.94 14.37 -10.99
CA PRO A 29 0.35 15.41 -11.81
C PRO A 29 -0.44 16.41 -10.98
N ARG A 30 -0.36 17.71 -11.35
CA ARG A 30 -0.93 18.84 -10.60
C ARG A 30 -2.37 18.64 -10.19
N LYS A 31 -3.21 18.09 -11.05
CA LYS A 31 -4.64 17.84 -10.75
C LYS A 31 -4.88 16.98 -9.50
N TYR A 32 -3.91 16.19 -9.05
CA TYR A 32 -4.02 15.39 -7.81
C TYR A 32 -3.53 16.17 -6.59
N TRP A 33 -2.63 17.16 -6.79
CA TRP A 33 -2.28 18.13 -5.76
C TRP A 33 -3.45 19.05 -5.45
N ASP A 34 -4.12 19.52 -6.48
CA ASP A 34 -5.25 20.45 -6.39
C ASP A 34 -6.49 19.83 -5.71
N LEU A 35 -6.48 18.52 -5.41
CA LEU A 35 -7.53 17.85 -4.61
C LEU A 35 -7.47 18.20 -3.12
N TYR A 36 -6.35 18.73 -2.64
CA TYR A 36 -6.11 18.95 -1.20
C TYR A 36 -5.72 20.41 -0.95
N ASP A 37 -6.28 20.98 0.11
CA ASP A 37 -5.75 22.23 0.69
C ASP A 37 -4.55 21.85 1.57
N GLU A 38 -3.35 22.37 1.23
CA GLU A 38 -2.12 22.10 1.97
C GLU A 38 -2.23 22.50 3.42
N ASN A 39 -2.94 23.60 3.73
CA ASN A 39 -3.13 24.06 5.10
C ASN A 39 -4.01 23.12 5.93
N ALA A 40 -4.89 22.36 5.28
CA ALA A 40 -5.76 21.37 5.91
C ALA A 40 -5.10 20.00 6.07
N ILE A 41 -3.93 19.76 5.45
CA ILE A 41 -3.21 18.49 5.60
C ILE A 41 -2.77 18.30 7.06
N PRO A 42 -3.21 17.23 7.74
CA PRO A 42 -2.82 16.98 9.12
C PRO A 42 -1.32 16.64 9.22
N LEU A 43 -0.69 17.07 10.29
CA LEU A 43 0.65 16.60 10.67
C LEU A 43 0.57 15.18 11.26
N SER A 44 1.74 14.54 11.47
CA SER A 44 1.79 13.24 12.12
C SER A 44 1.13 13.31 13.51
N PRO A 45 0.25 12.36 13.87
CA PRO A 45 -0.33 12.30 15.22
C PRO A 45 0.70 11.86 16.29
N VAL A 46 1.83 11.30 15.88
CA VAL A 46 2.89 10.79 16.76
C VAL A 46 4.29 11.28 16.33
N PRO A 47 4.50 12.62 16.31
CA PRO A 47 5.71 13.21 15.74
C PRO A 47 6.95 12.99 16.61
N ASN A 48 6.79 12.67 17.88
CA ASN A 48 7.88 12.54 18.83
C ASN A 48 8.36 11.09 18.96
N ILE A 49 9.64 10.93 19.20
CA ILE A 49 10.23 9.64 19.54
C ILE A 49 9.74 9.26 20.95
N PRO A 50 9.14 8.07 21.16
CA PRO A 50 8.71 7.63 22.48
C PRO A 50 9.89 7.55 23.46
N GLU A 51 9.64 7.92 24.72
CA GLU A 51 10.63 7.77 25.78
C GLU A 51 11.00 6.30 25.97
N GLY A 52 12.27 6.02 26.18
CA GLY A 52 12.78 4.66 26.43
C GLY A 52 12.89 3.77 25.19
N ILE A 53 12.49 4.25 24.01
CA ILE A 53 12.67 3.47 22.77
C ILE A 53 14.15 3.29 22.43
N CYS A 54 14.54 2.09 22.05
CA CYS A 54 15.86 1.84 21.49
C CYS A 54 16.01 2.58 20.15
N ARG A 55 16.99 3.46 20.02
CA ARG A 55 17.23 4.23 18.76
C ARG A 55 17.52 3.34 17.56
N TYR A 56 18.02 2.13 17.76
CA TYR A 56 18.21 1.16 16.67
C TYR A 56 16.90 0.59 16.09
N ALA A 57 15.76 0.79 16.77
CA ALA A 57 14.43 0.48 16.24
C ALA A 57 13.91 1.53 15.26
N LEU A 58 14.63 2.65 15.14
CA LEU A 58 14.36 3.76 14.24
C LEU A 58 15.46 3.86 13.19
N HIS A 59 15.22 4.61 12.11
CA HIS A 59 16.26 4.90 11.13
C HIS A 59 16.34 6.41 10.83
N ASN A 60 17.46 6.86 10.31
CA ASN A 60 17.78 8.28 10.12
C ASN A 60 17.28 8.88 8.79
N SER A 61 16.31 8.23 8.14
CA SER A 61 15.67 8.73 6.90
C SER A 61 16.66 8.96 5.74
N GLY A 62 17.69 8.12 5.64
CA GLY A 62 18.78 8.30 4.66
C GLY A 62 18.29 8.27 3.22
N GLU A 63 17.39 7.34 2.86
CA GLU A 63 16.78 7.27 1.53
C GLU A 63 16.04 8.57 1.21
N PHE A 64 15.17 9.05 2.12
CA PHE A 64 14.45 10.29 1.96
C PHE A 64 15.41 11.47 1.74
N ASN A 65 16.41 11.60 2.58
CA ASN A 65 17.42 12.66 2.48
C ASN A 65 18.24 12.62 1.19
N GLY A 66 18.35 11.46 0.54
CA GLY A 66 19.02 11.29 -0.74
C GLY A 66 18.27 11.90 -1.94
N TYR A 67 16.96 12.13 -1.79
CA TYR A 67 16.12 12.74 -2.84
C TYR A 67 15.96 14.26 -2.69
N LEU A 68 16.61 14.89 -1.70
CA LEU A 68 16.45 16.30 -1.42
C LEU A 68 17.48 17.15 -2.17
N GLU A 69 17.03 18.22 -2.79
CA GLU A 69 17.83 19.27 -3.40
C GLU A 69 17.71 20.55 -2.58
N GLY A 70 18.51 20.65 -1.50
CA GLY A 70 18.67 21.91 -0.76
C GLY A 70 17.64 22.23 0.33
N ASP A 71 16.66 21.38 0.55
CA ASP A 71 15.64 21.55 1.59
C ASP A 71 16.07 20.98 2.96
N GLU A 72 15.16 21.02 3.94
CA GLU A 72 15.42 20.50 5.28
C GLU A 72 15.66 18.99 5.26
N ARG A 73 16.65 18.54 6.04
CA ARG A 73 16.95 17.11 6.21
C ARG A 73 16.23 16.55 7.42
N ALA A 74 15.65 15.36 7.26
CA ALA A 74 15.08 14.58 8.35
C ALA A 74 16.21 13.97 9.20
N SER A 75 16.06 14.01 10.51
CA SER A 75 16.94 13.33 11.46
C SER A 75 16.17 12.96 12.73
N LEU A 76 16.72 11.98 13.48
CA LEU A 76 16.15 11.61 14.77
C LEU A 76 16.39 12.66 15.86
N ASP A 77 17.33 13.59 15.66
CA ASP A 77 17.69 14.62 16.63
C ASP A 77 16.86 15.89 16.45
N LYS A 78 16.39 16.16 15.24
CA LYS A 78 15.63 17.36 14.92
C LYS A 78 14.50 17.02 13.93
N SER A 79 13.27 17.37 14.28
CA SER A 79 12.14 17.34 13.35
C SER A 79 12.35 18.32 12.21
N VAL A 80 11.85 18.00 11.03
CA VAL A 80 11.64 18.99 9.98
C VAL A 80 10.59 20.02 10.42
N SER A 81 10.60 21.22 9.83
CA SER A 81 9.58 22.23 10.13
C SER A 81 8.16 21.71 9.81
N GLU A 82 7.16 22.22 10.51
CA GLU A 82 5.75 21.86 10.24
C GLU A 82 5.33 22.22 8.81
N VAL A 83 5.82 23.35 8.29
CA VAL A 83 5.56 23.78 6.91
C VAL A 83 6.08 22.74 5.93
N TYR A 84 7.32 22.31 6.10
CA TYR A 84 7.93 21.32 5.23
C TYR A 84 7.28 19.94 5.38
N ALA A 85 7.00 19.49 6.62
CA ALA A 85 6.29 18.25 6.89
C ALA A 85 4.91 18.22 6.21
N ARG A 86 4.16 19.33 6.27
CA ARG A 86 2.84 19.46 5.63
C ARG A 86 2.93 19.37 4.12
N LYS A 87 3.89 20.06 3.51
CA LYS A 87 4.18 19.98 2.07
C LYS A 87 4.50 18.55 1.62
N LEU A 88 5.32 17.83 2.38
CA LEU A 88 5.69 16.44 2.08
C LEU A 88 4.48 15.49 2.17
N ARG A 89 3.65 15.66 3.20
CA ARG A 89 2.43 14.88 3.37
C ARG A 89 1.43 15.17 2.26
N HIS A 90 1.28 16.44 1.86
CA HIS A 90 0.49 16.83 0.69
C HIS A 90 0.97 16.12 -0.57
N ALA A 91 2.28 16.14 -0.82
CA ALA A 91 2.88 15.43 -1.96
C ALA A 91 2.58 13.92 -1.95
N TYR A 92 2.66 13.30 -0.78
CA TYR A 92 2.34 11.88 -0.61
C TYR A 92 0.85 11.61 -0.89
N PHE A 93 -0.07 12.43 -0.36
CA PHE A 93 -1.51 12.30 -0.61
C PHE A 93 -1.84 12.44 -2.10
N ALA A 94 -1.21 13.40 -2.79
CA ALA A 94 -1.33 13.54 -4.23
C ALA A 94 -0.85 12.29 -4.99
N CYS A 95 0.24 11.66 -4.54
CA CYS A 95 0.71 10.40 -5.11
C CYS A 95 -0.28 9.25 -4.90
N ILE A 96 -0.89 9.15 -3.72
CA ILE A 96 -1.92 8.13 -3.44
C ILE A 96 -3.11 8.32 -4.38
N SER A 97 -3.67 9.53 -4.48
CA SER A 97 -4.79 9.82 -5.39
C SER A 97 -4.44 9.57 -6.87
N TYR A 98 -3.18 9.81 -7.24
CA TYR A 98 -2.71 9.47 -8.57
C TYR A 98 -2.74 7.96 -8.84
N ILE A 99 -2.26 7.14 -7.89
CA ILE A 99 -2.28 5.68 -8.03
C ILE A 99 -3.69 5.13 -7.98
N ASP A 100 -4.52 5.62 -7.08
CA ASP A 100 -5.94 5.26 -7.02
C ASP A 100 -6.62 5.42 -8.38
N ALA A 101 -6.42 6.57 -9.03
CA ALA A 101 -6.93 6.80 -10.38
C ALA A 101 -6.32 5.88 -11.47
N GLN A 102 -5.10 5.35 -11.29
CA GLN A 102 -4.55 4.35 -12.22
C GLN A 102 -5.15 2.96 -11.97
N VAL A 103 -5.34 2.58 -10.70
CA VAL A 103 -6.04 1.33 -10.32
C VAL A 103 -7.47 1.37 -10.87
N GLY A 104 -8.19 2.49 -10.70
CA GLY A 104 -9.52 2.67 -11.25
C GLY A 104 -9.59 2.37 -12.75
N LYS A 105 -8.66 2.87 -13.55
CA LYS A 105 -8.61 2.57 -15.00
C LYS A 105 -8.47 1.09 -15.34
N ILE A 106 -7.82 0.31 -14.48
CA ILE A 106 -7.68 -1.14 -14.66
C ILE A 106 -9.01 -1.81 -14.34
N ILE A 107 -9.66 -1.39 -13.27
CA ILE A 107 -10.98 -1.90 -12.85
C ILE A 107 -12.03 -1.58 -13.92
N ASP A 108 -12.10 -0.31 -14.36
CA ASP A 108 -12.99 0.13 -15.47
C ASP A 108 -12.79 -0.73 -16.73
N GLU A 109 -11.54 -1.06 -17.04
CA GLU A 109 -11.25 -1.88 -18.21
C GLU A 109 -11.66 -3.35 -18.01
N LEU A 110 -11.53 -3.92 -16.81
CA LEU A 110 -12.05 -5.26 -16.48
C LEU A 110 -13.57 -5.29 -16.63
N GLU A 111 -14.26 -4.28 -16.12
CA GLU A 111 -15.72 -4.14 -16.25
C GLU A 111 -16.15 -4.04 -17.72
N ARG A 112 -15.46 -3.18 -18.50
CA ARG A 112 -15.72 -3.00 -19.94
C ARG A 112 -15.52 -4.27 -20.75
N LEU A 113 -14.63 -5.16 -20.30
CA LEU A 113 -14.35 -6.46 -20.94
C LEU A 113 -15.29 -7.57 -20.44
N GLY A 114 -16.14 -7.32 -19.45
CA GLY A 114 -16.99 -8.32 -18.84
C GLY A 114 -16.26 -9.32 -17.93
N GLU A 115 -15.03 -8.99 -17.52
CA GLU A 115 -14.16 -9.88 -16.73
C GLU A 115 -14.19 -9.59 -15.22
N ALA A 116 -14.80 -8.48 -14.80
CA ALA A 116 -14.73 -8.02 -13.41
C ALA A 116 -15.37 -8.98 -12.40
N ASP A 117 -16.44 -9.70 -12.81
CA ASP A 117 -17.14 -10.63 -11.95
C ASP A 117 -16.52 -12.04 -11.91
N ASN A 118 -15.56 -12.28 -12.79
CA ASN A 118 -14.78 -13.54 -12.85
C ASN A 118 -13.29 -13.32 -12.56
N THR A 119 -12.91 -12.21 -11.97
CA THR A 119 -11.50 -11.89 -11.68
C THR A 119 -11.32 -11.60 -10.19
N ILE A 120 -10.37 -12.30 -9.57
CA ILE A 120 -9.87 -11.94 -8.24
C ILE A 120 -8.99 -10.71 -8.42
N ILE A 121 -9.29 -9.63 -7.70
CA ILE A 121 -8.50 -8.39 -7.73
C ILE A 121 -7.82 -8.24 -6.38
N VAL A 122 -6.49 -8.06 -6.39
CA VAL A 122 -5.70 -7.80 -5.19
C VAL A 122 -4.98 -6.47 -5.36
N VAL A 123 -5.22 -5.55 -4.43
CA VAL A 123 -4.42 -4.33 -4.27
C VAL A 123 -3.57 -4.53 -3.03
N TRP A 124 -2.26 -4.56 -3.23
CA TRP A 124 -1.29 -4.86 -2.19
C TRP A 124 -0.14 -3.84 -2.19
N GLY A 125 0.20 -3.33 -1.00
CA GLY A 125 1.41 -2.57 -0.76
C GLY A 125 2.45 -3.48 -0.09
N ASP A 126 3.69 -3.40 -0.53
CA ASP A 126 4.81 -4.20 0.00
C ASP A 126 5.19 -3.80 1.44
N HIS A 127 5.01 -2.53 1.79
CA HIS A 127 5.23 -1.96 3.14
C HIS A 127 4.45 -0.65 3.30
N GLY A 128 4.37 -0.15 4.53
CA GLY A 128 3.90 1.20 4.82
C GLY A 128 5.03 2.25 4.71
N TRP A 129 4.76 3.48 5.20
CA TRP A 129 5.72 4.58 5.14
C TRP A 129 5.46 5.58 6.26
N HIS A 130 6.51 5.95 7.00
CA HIS A 130 6.46 7.03 7.98
C HIS A 130 6.43 8.40 7.28
N LEU A 131 5.54 9.24 7.70
CA LEU A 131 5.38 10.63 7.23
C LEU A 131 5.60 11.63 8.38
N GLY A 132 6.76 11.51 9.04
CA GLY A 132 7.12 12.30 10.20
C GLY A 132 6.78 11.65 11.55
N ASP A 133 6.22 10.44 11.54
CA ASP A 133 5.97 9.66 12.75
C ASP A 133 7.30 9.29 13.41
N GLN A 134 7.43 9.53 14.69
CA GLN A 134 8.67 9.35 15.46
C GLN A 134 9.90 10.04 14.83
N ARG A 135 9.70 11.16 14.13
CA ARG A 135 10.72 11.88 13.33
C ARG A 135 11.27 11.10 12.14
N VAL A 136 10.68 9.96 11.79
CA VAL A 136 11.11 9.12 10.67
C VAL A 136 10.37 9.53 9.38
N TRP A 137 11.10 9.59 8.27
CA TRP A 137 10.60 9.72 6.91
C TRP A 137 11.14 8.54 6.11
N GLY A 138 10.39 7.43 6.11
CA GLY A 138 10.84 6.20 5.49
C GLY A 138 10.10 4.96 5.98
N LYS A 139 10.70 3.79 5.80
CA LYS A 139 10.03 2.49 5.93
C LYS A 139 10.77 1.44 6.77
N HIS A 140 12.06 1.64 7.04
CA HIS A 140 12.91 0.60 7.64
C HIS A 140 12.78 0.54 9.17
N THR A 141 11.57 0.27 9.65
CA THR A 141 11.27 0.07 11.08
C THR A 141 10.35 -1.14 11.25
N LEU A 142 10.24 -1.63 12.48
CA LEU A 142 9.27 -2.66 12.88
C LEU A 142 7.99 -2.05 13.49
N MET A 143 7.70 -0.79 13.19
CA MET A 143 6.50 -0.11 13.68
C MET A 143 5.32 -0.32 12.74
N GLU A 144 4.10 -0.27 13.28
CA GLU A 144 2.84 -0.38 12.53
C GLU A 144 2.82 0.48 11.26
N THR A 145 3.34 1.70 11.32
CA THR A 145 3.40 2.61 10.18
C THR A 145 4.18 2.04 8.99
N SER A 146 5.18 1.18 9.24
CA SER A 146 5.93 0.49 8.19
C SER A 146 5.38 -0.90 7.87
N LEU A 147 4.88 -1.63 8.87
CA LEU A 147 4.47 -3.02 8.72
C LEU A 147 3.03 -3.18 8.21
N ARG A 148 2.13 -2.28 8.63
CA ARG A 148 0.73 -2.31 8.24
C ARG A 148 0.56 -1.72 6.84
N SER A 149 0.78 -2.55 5.83
CA SER A 149 0.59 -2.18 4.42
C SER A 149 -0.86 -2.42 3.97
N THR A 150 -1.22 -1.81 2.85
CA THR A 150 -2.55 -2.00 2.24
C THR A 150 -2.68 -3.42 1.70
N LEU A 151 -3.79 -4.08 2.04
CA LEU A 151 -4.22 -5.32 1.40
C LEU A 151 -5.74 -5.26 1.22
N ILE A 152 -6.19 -5.18 -0.02
CA ILE A 152 -7.61 -5.16 -0.40
C ILE A 152 -7.83 -6.28 -1.41
N MET A 153 -8.83 -7.12 -1.18
CA MET A 153 -9.17 -8.22 -2.08
C MET A 153 -10.64 -8.14 -2.50
N LYS A 154 -10.90 -8.22 -3.81
CA LYS A 154 -12.21 -8.52 -4.37
C LYS A 154 -12.18 -9.96 -4.85
N VAL A 155 -13.04 -10.80 -4.28
CA VAL A 155 -13.23 -12.18 -4.71
C VAL A 155 -14.54 -12.27 -5.51
N PRO A 156 -14.57 -12.94 -6.67
CA PRO A 156 -15.78 -13.16 -7.44
C PRO A 156 -16.93 -13.66 -6.59
N HIS A 157 -18.15 -13.19 -6.89
CA HIS A 157 -19.39 -13.56 -6.20
C HIS A 157 -19.46 -13.18 -4.71
N SER A 158 -18.48 -12.46 -4.17
CA SER A 158 -18.57 -11.90 -2.82
C SER A 158 -19.49 -10.68 -2.83
N SER A 159 -20.57 -10.73 -2.08
CA SER A 159 -21.56 -9.64 -1.99
C SER A 159 -21.35 -8.70 -0.81
N LYS A 160 -20.38 -9.00 0.06
CA LYS A 160 -20.14 -8.25 1.30
C LYS A 160 -18.78 -7.57 1.28
N SER A 161 -18.75 -6.29 1.62
CA SER A 161 -17.53 -5.62 2.03
C SER A 161 -17.26 -5.96 3.49
N ILE A 162 -16.10 -6.52 3.78
CA ILE A 162 -15.68 -6.93 5.12
C ILE A 162 -14.38 -6.23 5.44
N GLU A 163 -14.34 -5.53 6.56
CA GLU A 163 -13.09 -5.07 7.15
C GLU A 163 -12.60 -6.14 8.13
N ASN A 164 -11.37 -6.62 7.95
CA ASN A 164 -10.78 -7.65 8.79
C ASN A 164 -9.55 -7.09 9.51
N HIS A 165 -9.49 -7.24 10.83
CA HIS A 165 -8.40 -6.76 11.69
C HIS A 165 -7.42 -7.87 12.09
N ARG A 166 -7.52 -9.05 11.48
CA ARG A 166 -6.55 -10.13 11.71
C ARG A 166 -5.24 -9.82 11.02
N ILE A 167 -4.16 -10.25 11.64
CA ILE A 167 -2.82 -10.12 11.09
C ILE A 167 -2.63 -11.22 10.04
N VAL A 168 -2.26 -10.81 8.85
CA VAL A 168 -1.82 -11.69 7.76
C VAL A 168 -0.47 -11.20 7.24
N SER A 169 0.32 -12.10 6.70
CA SER A 169 1.61 -11.75 6.12
C SER A 169 1.53 -11.66 4.60
N SER A 170 2.43 -10.91 3.98
CA SER A 170 2.54 -10.85 2.52
C SER A 170 2.82 -12.20 1.88
N ILE A 171 3.51 -13.11 2.59
CA ILE A 171 3.76 -14.48 2.12
C ILE A 171 2.48 -15.34 2.05
N ASP A 172 1.43 -14.94 2.77
CA ASP A 172 0.14 -15.66 2.79
C ASP A 172 -0.71 -15.37 1.55
N ILE A 173 -0.39 -14.31 0.80
CA ILE A 173 -1.13 -13.93 -0.41
C ILE A 173 -1.06 -15.02 -1.47
N TYR A 174 0.11 -15.60 -1.69
CA TYR A 174 0.30 -16.62 -2.73
C TYR A 174 -0.53 -17.89 -2.47
N PRO A 175 -0.40 -18.58 -1.31
CA PRO A 175 -1.24 -19.75 -1.03
C PRO A 175 -2.73 -19.44 -1.01
N THR A 176 -3.13 -18.23 -0.58
CA THR A 176 -4.52 -17.79 -0.62
C THR A 176 -5.05 -17.69 -2.06
N LEU A 177 -4.28 -17.11 -2.97
CA LEU A 177 -4.65 -17.03 -4.38
C LEU A 177 -4.72 -18.40 -5.04
N MET A 178 -3.79 -19.32 -4.72
CA MET A 178 -3.83 -20.68 -5.22
C MET A 178 -5.13 -21.38 -4.81
N GLU A 179 -5.51 -21.30 -3.54
CA GLU A 179 -6.73 -21.89 -3.03
C GLU A 179 -7.98 -21.28 -3.67
N LEU A 180 -8.06 -19.94 -3.76
CA LEU A 180 -9.17 -19.25 -4.42
C LEU A 180 -9.32 -19.59 -5.90
N CYS A 181 -8.23 -19.93 -6.57
CA CYS A 181 -8.22 -20.38 -7.97
C CYS A 181 -8.49 -21.87 -8.14
N GLY A 182 -8.66 -22.64 -7.06
CA GLY A 182 -8.82 -24.10 -7.10
C GLY A 182 -7.55 -24.84 -7.57
N VAL A 183 -6.39 -24.22 -7.39
CA VAL A 183 -5.08 -24.80 -7.74
C VAL A 183 -4.42 -25.35 -6.48
N SER A 184 -3.81 -26.52 -6.58
CA SER A 184 -3.10 -27.12 -5.44
C SER A 184 -2.00 -26.20 -4.93
N VAL A 185 -2.00 -25.95 -3.63
CA VAL A 185 -0.93 -25.20 -2.97
C VAL A 185 0.31 -26.08 -2.91
N PRO A 186 1.49 -25.63 -3.38
CA PRO A 186 2.71 -26.39 -3.27
C PRO A 186 3.12 -26.65 -1.82
N ASP A 187 3.71 -27.81 -1.57
CA ASP A 187 4.31 -28.14 -0.28
C ASP A 187 5.53 -27.24 0.02
N GLY A 188 5.81 -27.00 1.30
CA GLY A 188 7.01 -26.30 1.77
C GLY A 188 6.94 -24.78 1.67
N LEU A 189 5.75 -24.19 1.55
CA LEU A 189 5.55 -22.74 1.69
C LEU A 189 5.55 -22.37 3.17
N ASP A 190 6.18 -21.23 3.51
CA ASP A 190 6.12 -20.64 4.86
C ASP A 190 4.80 -19.91 5.10
N GLY A 191 4.14 -19.43 4.05
CA GLY A 191 2.85 -18.74 4.12
C GLY A 191 1.67 -19.70 4.20
N HIS A 192 0.57 -19.23 4.80
CA HIS A 192 -0.67 -19.97 4.95
C HIS A 192 -1.84 -19.26 4.28
N SER A 193 -2.79 -20.02 3.73
CA SER A 193 -3.98 -19.42 3.15
C SER A 193 -4.89 -18.82 4.22
N PHE A 194 -5.36 -17.60 3.97
CA PHE A 194 -6.37 -16.92 4.78
C PHE A 194 -7.75 -16.83 4.12
N THR A 195 -8.08 -17.75 3.20
CA THR A 195 -9.40 -17.80 2.54
C THR A 195 -10.56 -17.81 3.52
N LYS A 196 -10.41 -18.47 4.67
CA LYS A 196 -11.44 -18.49 5.73
C LYS A 196 -11.73 -17.10 6.27
N LEU A 197 -10.74 -16.23 6.41
CA LEU A 197 -10.90 -14.85 6.88
C LEU A 197 -11.67 -13.98 5.87
N LEU A 198 -11.62 -14.32 4.58
CA LEU A 198 -12.38 -13.63 3.54
C LEU A 198 -13.88 -14.00 3.60
N ALA A 199 -14.20 -15.17 4.11
CA ALA A 199 -15.58 -15.65 4.29
C ALA A 199 -16.18 -15.20 5.64
N ASP A 200 -15.42 -15.32 6.72
CA ASP A 200 -15.81 -14.91 8.08
C ASP A 200 -14.65 -14.20 8.79
N PRO A 201 -14.78 -12.89 9.09
CA PRO A 201 -13.73 -12.12 9.76
C PRO A 201 -13.48 -12.55 11.22
N LYS A 202 -14.32 -13.39 11.81
CA LYS A 202 -14.15 -13.94 13.17
C LYS A 202 -13.31 -15.19 13.22
N GLU A 203 -13.10 -15.83 12.05
CA GLU A 203 -12.25 -17.00 11.96
C GLU A 203 -10.82 -16.73 12.48
N ARG A 204 -10.11 -17.80 12.84
CA ARG A 204 -8.69 -17.73 13.18
C ARG A 204 -7.87 -18.00 11.92
N SER A 205 -6.87 -17.18 11.72
CA SER A 205 -5.81 -17.41 10.72
C SER A 205 -4.92 -18.56 11.13
#